data_d3ebbe2669d8b0c2ca3f0fc1ca3add06
#
_entry.id   d3ebbe2669d8b0c2ca3f0fc1ca3add06
#
_cell.length_a   1.000
_cell.length_b   1.000
_cell.length_c   1.000
_cell.angle_alpha   90.00
_cell.angle_beta   90.00
_cell.angle_gamma   90.00
#
_symmetry.space_group_name_H-M   'P 1'
#
loop_
_entity.id
_entity.type
_entity.pdbx_description
1 polymer ?
#
loop_
_entity_poly.entity_id
_entity_poly.type
_entity_poly.pdbx_seq_one_letter_code
_entity_poly.pdbx_strand_id
1 'polypeptide(L)'
;RPAMLLLSAPSRELALEKTLEASEILRSEKILIFSPSDLLPPLSEREKNLALWRSALNSGTLGQLETGMREAGAEYGMKNDFFAPFFNNLHLGINTPANLPNLFRPIVERLISQDKDGFHTCAILFPDTPQDVAAVSGLFPDAPVISQDSLPELMSREVSTGILSLALMTIFMVVAVAFLFFRSAAKTVLAL
;
A
#
# COMPACT_ATOMS: atom_id res chain seq x y z
N ARG A 1 11.27 4.48 14.25
CA ARG A 1 10.74 3.12 14.09
C ARG A 1 9.69 3.13 12.98
N PRO A 2 9.68 2.14 12.07
CA PRO A 2 8.69 2.14 11.00
C PRO A 2 7.27 1.96 11.55
N ALA A 3 6.31 2.59 10.89
CA ALA A 3 4.89 2.40 11.11
C ALA A 3 4.23 2.04 9.77
N MET A 4 3.01 1.54 9.78
CA MET A 4 2.26 1.17 8.58
C MET A 4 0.93 1.91 8.58
N LEU A 5 0.61 2.54 7.46
CA LEU A 5 -0.70 3.12 7.18
C LEU A 5 -1.47 2.15 6.27
N LEU A 6 -2.63 1.71 6.70
CA LEU A 6 -3.50 0.83 5.91
C LEU A 6 -4.63 1.65 5.30
N LEU A 7 -4.75 1.59 3.98
CA LEU A 7 -5.79 2.28 3.23
C LEU A 7 -6.66 1.25 2.50
N SER A 8 -7.97 1.45 2.53
CA SER A 8 -8.93 0.52 1.94
C SER A 8 -9.76 1.21 0.85
N ALA A 9 -10.08 0.46 -0.22
CA ALA A 9 -10.93 0.93 -1.30
C ALA A 9 -11.64 -0.24 -2.00
N PRO A 10 -12.78 0.00 -2.66
CA PRO A 10 -13.53 -1.04 -3.36
C PRO A 10 -12.82 -1.59 -4.61
N SER A 11 -11.84 -0.87 -5.16
CA SER A 11 -11.06 -1.33 -6.31
C SER A 11 -9.56 -1.10 -6.08
N ARG A 12 -8.75 -1.91 -6.77
CA ARG A 12 -7.28 -1.79 -6.73
C ARG A 12 -6.81 -0.40 -7.16
N GLU A 13 -7.41 0.13 -8.21
CA GLU A 13 -7.03 1.42 -8.77
C GLU A 13 -7.32 2.55 -7.77
N LEU A 14 -8.51 2.55 -7.18
CA LEU A 14 -8.88 3.54 -6.16
C LEU A 14 -8.03 3.40 -4.88
N ALA A 15 -7.59 2.19 -4.54
CA ALA A 15 -6.67 1.98 -3.43
C ALA A 15 -5.30 2.61 -3.71
N LEU A 16 -4.81 2.50 -4.95
CA LEU A 16 -3.57 3.15 -5.37
C LEU A 16 -3.71 4.68 -5.41
N GLU A 17 -4.85 5.21 -5.88
CA GLU A 17 -5.12 6.65 -5.88
C GLU A 17 -5.14 7.22 -4.45
N LYS A 18 -5.85 6.60 -3.53
CA LYS A 18 -5.85 6.99 -2.10
C LYS A 18 -4.45 6.92 -1.49
N THR A 19 -3.66 5.93 -1.89
CA THR A 19 -2.31 5.77 -1.39
C THR A 19 -1.38 6.85 -1.93
N LEU A 20 -1.56 7.25 -3.19
CA LEU A 20 -0.82 8.37 -3.79
C LEU A 20 -1.16 9.68 -3.08
N GLU A 21 -2.45 9.99 -2.90
CA GLU A 21 -2.92 11.17 -2.20
C GLU A 21 -2.37 11.22 -0.76
N ALA A 22 -2.46 10.12 -0.02
CA ALA A 22 -1.89 10.03 1.32
C ALA A 22 -0.37 10.26 1.31
N SER A 23 0.34 9.73 0.31
CA SER A 23 1.77 9.93 0.17
C SER A 23 2.14 11.40 -0.09
N GLU A 24 1.36 12.10 -0.89
CA GLU A 24 1.56 13.53 -1.17
C GLU A 24 1.34 14.38 0.09
N ILE A 25 0.26 14.12 0.83
CA ILE A 25 -0.03 14.80 2.10
C ILE A 25 1.11 14.58 3.09
N LEU A 26 1.54 13.34 3.30
CA LEU A 26 2.57 13.00 4.28
C LEU A 26 3.94 13.57 3.91
N ARG A 27 4.28 13.62 2.62
CA ARG A 27 5.50 14.27 2.15
C ARG A 27 5.47 15.78 2.37
N SER A 28 4.32 16.43 2.24
CA SER A 28 4.18 17.85 2.56
C SER A 28 4.41 18.15 4.04
N GLU A 29 4.06 17.19 4.91
CA GLU A 29 4.35 17.21 6.36
C GLU A 29 5.77 16.71 6.70
N LYS A 30 6.61 16.47 5.69
CA LYS A 30 8.01 15.99 5.82
C LYS A 30 8.13 14.58 6.43
N ILE A 31 7.08 13.79 6.39
CA ILE A 31 7.11 12.39 6.83
C ILE A 31 7.57 11.54 5.65
N LEU A 32 8.67 10.81 5.85
CA LEU A 32 9.15 9.88 4.84
C LEU A 32 8.23 8.67 4.75
N ILE A 33 7.76 8.40 3.52
CA ILE A 33 6.83 7.32 3.22
C ILE A 33 7.30 6.53 2.01
N PHE A 34 7.13 5.21 2.06
CA PHE A 34 7.23 4.31 0.93
C PHE A 34 5.90 3.60 0.72
N SER A 35 5.34 3.70 -0.46
CA SER A 35 4.00 3.21 -0.77
C SER A 35 4.00 2.39 -2.07
N PRO A 36 3.00 1.50 -2.25
CA PRO A 36 2.86 0.78 -3.51
C PRO A 36 2.65 1.70 -4.72
N SER A 37 2.09 2.90 -4.55
CA SER A 37 1.94 3.89 -5.62
C SER A 37 3.28 4.46 -6.12
N ASP A 38 4.36 4.37 -5.33
CA ASP A 38 5.71 4.77 -5.76
C ASP A 38 6.28 3.80 -6.80
N LEU A 39 5.90 2.53 -6.73
CA LEU A 39 6.33 1.48 -7.67
C LEU A 39 5.31 1.23 -8.78
N LEU A 40 4.04 1.38 -8.47
CA LEU A 40 2.92 1.18 -9.38
C LEU A 40 1.96 2.38 -9.25
N PRO A 41 2.24 3.48 -9.93
CA PRO A 41 1.35 4.64 -9.92
C PRO A 41 -0.07 4.27 -10.42
N PRO A 42 -1.12 4.95 -9.94
CA PRO A 42 -2.48 4.82 -10.48
C PRO A 42 -2.53 5.07 -11.99
N LEU A 43 -3.55 4.54 -12.66
CA LEU A 43 -3.69 4.66 -14.10
C LEU A 43 -3.74 6.14 -14.55
N SER A 44 -4.45 6.97 -13.80
CA SER A 44 -4.55 8.42 -14.02
C SER A 44 -3.18 9.10 -14.04
N GLU A 45 -2.32 8.79 -13.09
CA GLU A 45 -0.97 9.36 -13.01
C GLU A 45 -0.05 8.76 -14.10
N ARG A 46 -0.21 7.48 -14.41
CA ARG A 46 0.53 6.85 -15.53
C ARG A 46 0.18 7.50 -16.87
N GLU A 47 -1.10 7.75 -17.14
CA GLU A 47 -1.54 8.42 -18.36
C GLU A 47 -1.01 9.85 -18.45
N LYS A 48 -1.05 10.60 -17.35
CA LYS A 48 -0.47 11.94 -17.26
C LYS A 48 1.04 11.93 -17.54
N ASN A 49 1.77 11.02 -16.92
CA ASN A 49 3.20 10.87 -17.14
C ASN A 49 3.53 10.44 -18.58
N LEU A 50 2.76 9.53 -19.17
CA LEU A 50 2.90 9.16 -20.57
C LEU A 50 2.62 10.34 -21.51
N ALA A 51 1.62 11.18 -21.21
CA ALA A 51 1.33 12.37 -21.98
C ALA A 51 2.48 13.37 -21.93
N LEU A 52 3.09 13.58 -20.76
CA LEU A 52 4.27 14.42 -20.58
C LEU A 52 5.47 13.88 -21.39
N TRP A 53 5.72 12.59 -21.32
CA TRP A 53 6.79 11.96 -22.11
C TRP A 53 6.56 12.07 -23.61
N ARG A 54 5.34 11.84 -24.09
CA ARG A 54 4.99 12.03 -25.51
C ARG A 54 5.18 13.46 -25.96
N SER A 55 4.80 14.42 -25.12
CA SER A 55 5.02 15.84 -25.38
C SER A 55 6.52 16.19 -25.47
N ALA A 56 7.33 15.68 -24.54
CA ALA A 56 8.77 15.86 -24.54
C ALA A 56 9.44 15.24 -25.78
N LEU A 57 9.00 14.06 -26.21
CA LEU A 57 9.45 13.41 -27.45
C LEU A 57 9.11 14.25 -28.68
N ASN A 58 7.88 14.74 -28.76
CA ASN A 58 7.40 15.51 -29.91
C ASN A 58 8.03 16.93 -29.98
N SER A 59 8.47 17.47 -28.85
CA SER A 59 9.12 18.81 -28.78
C SER A 59 10.57 18.83 -29.26
N GLY A 60 11.12 17.69 -29.66
CA GLY A 60 12.53 17.58 -30.06
C GLY A 60 13.54 17.57 -28.90
N THR A 61 13.07 17.74 -27.66
CA THR A 61 13.91 17.77 -26.45
C THR A 61 14.72 16.47 -26.28
N LEU A 62 14.13 15.33 -26.62
CA LEU A 62 14.83 14.04 -26.57
C LEU A 62 15.91 13.93 -27.62
N GLY A 63 15.70 14.47 -28.82
CA GLY A 63 16.74 14.51 -29.85
C GLY A 63 17.92 15.38 -29.42
N GLN A 64 17.65 16.51 -28.76
CA GLN A 64 18.70 17.35 -28.19
C GLN A 64 19.45 16.63 -27.05
N LEU A 65 18.72 15.92 -26.16
CA LEU A 65 19.33 15.12 -25.10
C LEU A 65 20.20 14.00 -25.68
N GLU A 66 19.71 13.27 -26.68
CA GLU A 66 20.47 12.20 -27.36
C GLU A 66 21.75 12.77 -27.99
N THR A 67 21.65 13.89 -28.68
CA THR A 67 22.82 14.56 -29.29
C THR A 67 23.82 14.97 -28.22
N GLY A 68 23.36 15.67 -27.16
CA GLY A 68 24.22 16.12 -26.07
C GLY A 68 24.90 14.97 -25.31
N MET A 69 24.15 13.87 -25.05
CA MET A 69 24.75 12.67 -24.43
C MET A 69 25.78 11.98 -25.33
N ARG A 70 25.56 11.98 -26.65
CA ARG A 70 26.50 11.43 -27.62
C ARG A 70 27.77 12.27 -27.72
N GLU A 71 27.63 13.59 -27.75
CA GLU A 71 28.75 14.55 -27.75
C GLU A 71 29.58 14.43 -26.47
N ALA A 72 28.93 14.49 -25.31
CA ALA A 72 29.58 14.31 -24.03
C ALA A 72 30.26 12.92 -23.92
N GLY A 73 29.61 11.86 -24.39
CA GLY A 73 30.21 10.53 -24.40
C GLY A 73 31.47 10.45 -25.26
N ALA A 74 31.49 11.13 -26.40
CA ALA A 74 32.66 11.18 -27.27
C ALA A 74 33.89 11.80 -26.61
N GLU A 75 33.68 12.85 -25.78
CA GLU A 75 34.76 13.47 -24.98
C GLU A 75 35.42 12.46 -24.00
N TYR A 76 34.65 11.48 -23.52
CA TYR A 76 35.14 10.43 -22.63
C TYR A 76 35.54 9.12 -23.38
N GLY A 77 35.62 9.19 -24.72
CA GLY A 77 36.05 8.04 -25.54
C GLY A 77 34.98 6.92 -25.65
N MET A 78 33.74 7.21 -25.38
CA MET A 78 32.62 6.27 -25.53
C MET A 78 32.28 6.10 -27.01
N LYS A 79 31.84 4.90 -27.39
CA LYS A 79 31.38 4.64 -28.76
C LYS A 79 30.08 5.39 -29.03
N ASN A 80 29.86 5.84 -30.26
CA ASN A 80 28.69 6.64 -30.67
C ASN A 80 27.34 5.94 -30.42
N ASP A 81 27.32 4.62 -30.35
CA ASP A 81 26.14 3.79 -30.11
C ASP A 81 25.96 3.38 -28.67
N PHE A 82 26.83 3.84 -27.75
CA PHE A 82 26.79 3.45 -26.33
C PHE A 82 25.43 3.72 -25.68
N PHE A 83 24.80 4.83 -26.00
CA PHE A 83 23.49 5.21 -25.46
C PHE A 83 22.31 4.74 -26.31
N ALA A 84 22.53 4.12 -27.47
CA ALA A 84 21.47 3.66 -28.35
C ALA A 84 20.48 2.68 -27.69
N PRO A 85 20.92 1.70 -26.88
CA PRO A 85 19.98 0.81 -26.18
C PRO A 85 19.06 1.55 -25.20
N PHE A 86 19.57 2.60 -24.53
CA PHE A 86 18.77 3.42 -23.63
C PHE A 86 17.66 4.16 -24.38
N PHE A 87 18.00 4.86 -25.46
CA PHE A 87 17.00 5.61 -26.24
C PHE A 87 16.01 4.70 -26.96
N ASN A 88 16.46 3.57 -27.48
CA ASN A 88 15.57 2.57 -28.09
C ASN A 88 14.56 2.03 -27.07
N ASN A 89 14.99 1.71 -25.85
CA ASN A 89 14.11 1.26 -24.78
C ASN A 89 13.15 2.37 -24.31
N LEU A 90 13.61 3.62 -24.30
CA LEU A 90 12.77 4.77 -23.96
C LEU A 90 11.62 4.94 -24.99
N HIS A 91 11.94 4.86 -26.28
CA HIS A 91 10.93 4.90 -27.35
C HIS A 91 9.96 3.72 -27.31
N LEU A 92 10.43 2.52 -27.01
CA LEU A 92 9.60 1.33 -26.85
C LEU A 92 8.71 1.43 -25.61
N GLY A 93 9.25 1.90 -24.49
CA GLY A 93 8.55 1.99 -23.20
C GLY A 93 7.33 2.91 -23.22
N ILE A 94 7.36 3.95 -24.08
CA ILE A 94 6.24 4.90 -24.21
C ILE A 94 5.04 4.28 -24.95
N ASN A 95 5.29 3.29 -25.78
CA ASN A 95 4.25 2.63 -26.57
C ASN A 95 3.77 1.30 -25.98
N THR A 96 4.43 0.82 -24.95
CA THR A 96 4.09 -0.45 -24.30
C THR A 96 3.37 -0.15 -22.96
N PRO A 97 2.23 -0.80 -22.65
CA PRO A 97 1.64 -0.67 -21.32
C PRO A 97 2.70 -1.03 -20.27
N ALA A 98 2.87 -0.13 -19.30
CA ALA A 98 3.87 -0.29 -18.25
C ALA A 98 3.60 -1.57 -17.45
N ASN A 99 4.22 -2.64 -17.85
CA ASN A 99 4.29 -3.84 -17.02
C ASN A 99 5.32 -3.59 -15.92
N LEU A 100 4.87 -3.76 -14.69
CA LEU A 100 5.75 -3.71 -13.54
C LEU A 100 6.90 -4.70 -13.74
N PRO A 101 8.17 -4.27 -13.65
CA PRO A 101 9.31 -5.18 -13.75
C PRO A 101 9.12 -6.35 -12.78
N ASN A 102 9.42 -7.57 -13.22
CA ASN A 102 9.23 -8.78 -12.42
C ASN A 102 9.90 -8.71 -11.04
N LEU A 103 10.96 -7.91 -10.93
CA LEU A 103 11.68 -7.67 -9.67
C LEU A 103 10.79 -6.99 -8.62
N PHE A 104 9.95 -6.05 -9.00
CA PHE A 104 9.10 -5.27 -8.07
C PHE A 104 7.72 -5.89 -7.83
N ARG A 105 7.28 -6.81 -8.70
CA ARG A 105 6.00 -7.47 -8.59
C ARG A 105 5.76 -8.11 -7.21
N PRO A 106 6.69 -8.92 -6.65
CA PRO A 106 6.49 -9.54 -5.33
C PRO A 106 6.37 -8.51 -4.20
N ILE A 107 7.04 -7.36 -4.32
CA ILE A 107 6.96 -6.28 -3.31
C ILE A 107 5.58 -5.63 -3.36
N VAL A 108 5.13 -5.26 -4.55
CA VAL A 108 3.81 -4.62 -4.73
C VAL A 108 2.68 -5.57 -4.31
N GLU A 109 2.77 -6.85 -4.67
CA GLU A 109 1.77 -7.86 -4.29
C GLU A 109 1.69 -8.09 -2.77
N ARG A 110 2.76 -7.82 -2.03
CA ARG A 110 2.75 -7.86 -0.55
C ARG A 110 2.19 -6.58 0.08
N LEU A 111 2.29 -5.47 -0.61
CA LEU A 111 1.77 -4.18 -0.15
C LEU A 111 0.32 -3.93 -0.57
N ILE A 112 -0.23 -4.76 -1.44
CA ILE A 112 -1.61 -4.72 -1.89
C ILE A 112 -2.23 -6.08 -1.61
N SER A 113 -3.26 -6.11 -0.78
CA SER A 113 -4.05 -7.32 -0.49
C SER A 113 -5.50 -7.12 -0.94
N GLN A 114 -6.20 -8.21 -1.14
CA GLN A 114 -7.63 -8.23 -1.44
C GLN A 114 -8.33 -9.16 -0.47
N ASP A 115 -9.45 -8.72 0.06
CA ASP A 115 -10.36 -9.53 0.85
C ASP A 115 -11.82 -9.36 0.38
N LYS A 116 -12.78 -9.73 1.24
CA LYS A 116 -14.22 -9.64 0.94
C LYS A 116 -14.72 -8.19 0.88
N ASP A 117 -14.04 -7.29 1.58
CA ASP A 117 -14.44 -5.90 1.75
C ASP A 117 -13.77 -4.98 0.72
N GLY A 118 -12.81 -5.50 -0.05
CA GLY A 118 -12.17 -4.77 -1.13
C GLY A 118 -10.66 -4.96 -1.22
N PHE A 119 -9.99 -3.90 -1.64
CA PHE A 119 -8.53 -3.84 -1.76
C PHE A 119 -7.94 -3.00 -0.64
N HIS A 120 -6.86 -3.49 -0.07
CA HIS A 120 -6.12 -2.84 1.00
C HIS A 120 -4.70 -2.58 0.54
N THR A 121 -4.22 -1.37 0.77
CA THR A 121 -2.83 -1.00 0.52
C THR A 121 -2.13 -0.69 1.83
N CYS A 122 -0.88 -1.10 1.92
CA CYS A 122 -0.01 -0.84 3.06
C CYS A 122 1.08 0.14 2.62
N ALA A 123 1.13 1.31 3.22
CA ALA A 123 2.23 2.25 3.07
C ALA A 123 3.12 2.19 4.32
N ILE A 124 4.43 2.17 4.10
CA ILE A 124 5.43 2.11 5.17
C ILE A 124 5.88 3.53 5.48
N LEU A 125 5.70 3.95 6.72
CA LEU A 125 6.08 5.25 7.25
C LEU A 125 7.39 5.14 8.02
N PHE A 126 8.20 6.18 7.93
CA PHE A 126 9.43 6.32 8.71
C PHE A 126 9.34 7.61 9.53
N PRO A 127 8.52 7.63 10.60
CA PRO A 127 8.36 8.78 11.47
C PRO A 127 9.63 8.99 12.29
N ASP A 128 10.01 10.25 12.46
CA ASP A 128 11.17 10.62 13.28
C ASP A 128 10.83 10.55 14.79
N THR A 129 9.58 10.88 15.13
CA THR A 129 9.09 10.94 16.51
C THR A 129 7.77 10.19 16.69
N PRO A 130 7.42 9.79 17.94
CA PRO A 130 6.08 9.24 18.23
C PRO A 130 4.93 10.22 17.95
N GLN A 131 5.20 11.53 18.01
CA GLN A 131 4.22 12.57 17.70
C GLN A 131 3.84 12.54 16.21
N ASP A 132 4.76 12.18 15.32
CA ASP A 132 4.47 12.04 13.89
C ASP A 132 3.46 10.92 13.64
N VAL A 133 3.54 9.81 14.39
CA VAL A 133 2.56 8.73 14.32
C VAL A 133 1.17 9.20 14.74
N ALA A 134 1.09 9.99 15.81
CA ALA A 134 -0.16 10.57 16.27
C ALA A 134 -0.72 11.59 15.25
N ALA A 135 0.15 12.40 14.64
CA ALA A 135 -0.22 13.33 13.59
C ALA A 135 -0.80 12.61 12.36
N VAL A 136 -0.15 11.52 11.91
CA VAL A 136 -0.66 10.69 10.82
C VAL A 136 -2.04 10.12 11.15
N SER A 137 -2.24 9.62 12.36
CA SER A 137 -3.54 9.09 12.80
C SER A 137 -4.62 10.19 12.81
N GLY A 138 -4.24 11.43 13.10
CA GLY A 138 -5.14 12.59 13.04
C GLY A 138 -5.50 13.01 11.61
N LEU A 139 -4.57 12.89 10.67
CA LEU A 139 -4.78 13.18 9.25
C LEU A 139 -5.64 12.12 8.56
N PHE A 140 -5.56 10.87 9.00
CA PHE A 140 -6.27 9.74 8.41
C PHE A 140 -7.09 8.99 9.47
N PRO A 141 -8.18 9.59 10.00
CA PRO A 141 -8.95 9.00 11.09
C PRO A 141 -9.61 7.66 10.72
N ASP A 142 -9.92 7.47 9.44
CA ASP A 142 -10.55 6.26 8.91
C ASP A 142 -9.54 5.17 8.49
N ALA A 143 -8.25 5.46 8.60
CA ALA A 143 -7.17 4.55 8.19
C ALA A 143 -6.33 4.13 9.41
N PRO A 144 -6.27 2.84 9.75
CA PRO A 144 -5.46 2.39 10.88
C PRO A 144 -3.97 2.62 10.63
N VAL A 145 -3.33 3.24 11.61
CA VAL A 145 -1.87 3.39 11.68
C VAL A 145 -1.34 2.38 12.69
N ILE A 146 -0.55 1.44 12.19
CA ILE A 146 0.04 0.37 12.99
C ILE A 146 1.52 0.70 13.22
N SER A 147 1.89 0.97 14.44
CA SER A 147 3.29 1.13 14.86
C SER A 147 3.75 -0.07 15.70
N GLN A 148 5.05 -0.21 15.87
CA GLN A 148 5.58 -1.26 16.71
C GLN A 148 5.11 -1.11 18.17
N ASP A 149 4.84 0.12 18.61
CA ASP A 149 4.40 0.41 19.97
C ASP A 149 2.89 0.17 20.14
N SER A 150 2.07 0.31 19.07
CA SER A 150 0.63 0.04 19.09
C SER A 150 0.28 -1.43 18.83
N LEU A 151 1.19 -2.20 18.24
CA LEU A 151 0.92 -3.59 17.87
C LEU A 151 0.52 -4.48 19.06
N PRO A 152 1.20 -4.44 20.24
CA PRO A 152 0.80 -5.24 21.40
C PRO A 152 -0.61 -4.91 21.90
N GLU A 153 -0.99 -3.64 21.87
CA GLU A 153 -2.31 -3.19 22.32
C GLU A 153 -3.41 -3.68 21.35
N LEU A 154 -3.18 -3.55 20.04
CA LEU A 154 -4.09 -4.06 19.01
C LEU A 154 -4.26 -5.58 19.12
N MET A 155 -3.16 -6.32 19.25
CA MET A 155 -3.20 -7.78 19.42
C MET A 155 -3.93 -8.18 20.70
N SER A 156 -3.65 -7.48 21.82
CA SER A 156 -4.33 -7.75 23.08
C SER A 156 -5.84 -7.53 22.99
N ARG A 157 -6.27 -6.47 22.31
CA ARG A 157 -7.68 -6.18 22.10
C ARG A 157 -8.38 -7.23 21.24
N GLU A 158 -7.79 -7.63 20.11
CA GLU A 158 -8.34 -8.66 19.22
C GLU A 158 -8.42 -10.02 19.92
N VAL A 159 -7.35 -10.41 20.62
CA VAL A 159 -7.31 -11.66 21.38
C VAL A 159 -8.35 -11.66 22.50
N SER A 160 -8.48 -10.56 23.26
CA SER A 160 -9.47 -10.44 24.33
C SER A 160 -10.89 -10.56 23.80
N THR A 161 -11.20 -9.90 22.66
CA THR A 161 -12.51 -9.96 22.02
C THR A 161 -12.82 -11.38 21.53
N GLY A 162 -11.83 -12.05 20.93
CA GLY A 162 -11.94 -13.43 20.48
C GLY A 162 -12.18 -14.41 21.63
N ILE A 163 -11.43 -14.29 22.73
CA ILE A 163 -11.60 -15.11 23.93
C ILE A 163 -12.98 -14.88 24.55
N LEU A 164 -13.42 -13.64 24.67
CA LEU A 164 -14.73 -13.32 25.22
C LEU A 164 -15.87 -13.93 24.39
N SER A 165 -15.78 -13.81 23.06
CA SER A 165 -16.73 -14.42 22.13
C SER A 165 -16.79 -15.95 22.26
N LEU A 166 -15.63 -16.61 22.33
CA LEU A 166 -15.55 -18.05 22.55
C LEU A 166 -16.13 -18.48 23.91
N ALA A 167 -15.83 -17.73 24.97
CA ALA A 167 -16.37 -18.00 26.31
C ALA A 167 -17.90 -17.90 26.33
N LEU A 168 -18.46 -16.85 25.74
CA LEU A 168 -19.91 -16.67 25.63
C LEU A 168 -20.57 -17.80 24.83
N MET A 169 -19.98 -18.19 23.71
CA MET A 169 -20.46 -19.29 22.88
C MET A 169 -20.42 -20.61 23.65
N THR A 170 -19.36 -20.86 24.41
CA THR A 170 -19.23 -22.07 25.24
C THR A 170 -20.28 -22.10 26.33
N ILE A 171 -20.48 -21.01 27.05
CA ILE A 171 -21.52 -20.89 28.07
C ILE A 171 -22.91 -21.15 27.45
N PHE A 172 -23.20 -20.52 26.31
CA PHE A 172 -24.46 -20.73 25.60
C PHE A 172 -24.67 -22.22 25.23
N MET A 173 -23.65 -22.90 24.70
CA MET A 173 -23.70 -24.34 24.36
C MET A 173 -23.96 -25.19 25.61
N VAL A 174 -23.27 -24.94 26.72
CA VAL A 174 -23.46 -25.68 27.98
C VAL A 174 -24.88 -25.50 28.49
N VAL A 175 -25.41 -24.28 28.52
CA VAL A 175 -26.79 -24.00 28.93
C VAL A 175 -27.79 -24.72 28.01
N ALA A 176 -27.57 -24.64 26.68
CA ALA A 176 -28.46 -25.32 25.72
C ALA A 176 -28.48 -26.85 25.90
N VAL A 177 -27.32 -27.46 26.09
CA VAL A 177 -27.21 -28.91 26.33
C VAL A 177 -27.87 -29.30 27.65
N ALA A 178 -27.63 -28.55 28.74
CA ALA A 178 -28.24 -28.75 30.02
C ALA A 178 -29.79 -28.64 29.94
N PHE A 179 -30.28 -27.60 29.22
CA PHE A 179 -31.72 -27.43 29.00
C PHE A 179 -32.33 -28.59 28.23
N LEU A 180 -31.70 -29.11 27.19
CA LEU A 180 -32.17 -30.27 26.43
C LEU A 180 -32.20 -31.52 27.29
N PHE A 181 -31.19 -31.69 28.17
CA PHE A 181 -31.10 -32.86 29.05
C PHE A 181 -32.16 -32.85 30.15
N PHE A 182 -32.32 -31.73 30.83
CA PHE A 182 -33.26 -31.62 31.94
C PHE A 182 -34.70 -31.33 31.51
N ARG A 183 -34.93 -30.89 30.29
CA ARG A 183 -36.26 -30.49 29.75
C ARG A 183 -37.01 -29.51 30.65
N SER A 184 -36.32 -28.77 31.51
CA SER A 184 -36.89 -27.82 32.45
C SER A 184 -35.90 -26.72 32.77
N ALA A 185 -36.31 -25.48 32.57
CA ALA A 185 -35.46 -24.31 32.85
C ALA A 185 -35.05 -24.26 34.35
N ALA A 186 -35.96 -24.56 35.27
CA ALA A 186 -35.68 -24.58 36.71
C ALA A 186 -34.62 -25.59 37.12
N LYS A 187 -34.60 -26.78 36.51
CA LYS A 187 -33.62 -27.82 36.80
C LYS A 187 -32.26 -27.46 36.12
N THR A 188 -32.29 -26.81 35.00
CA THR A 188 -31.05 -26.33 34.31
C THR A 188 -30.36 -25.29 35.15
N VAL A 189 -31.08 -24.30 35.71
CA VAL A 189 -30.50 -23.27 36.59
C VAL A 189 -29.93 -23.84 37.88
N LEU A 190 -30.51 -24.95 38.41
CA LEU A 190 -30.04 -25.60 39.61
C LEU A 190 -28.80 -26.47 39.40
N ALA A 191 -28.52 -26.85 38.14
CA ALA A 191 -27.39 -27.69 37.73
C ALA A 191 -26.16 -26.93 37.21
N LEU A 192 -26.33 -25.63 36.96
CA LEU A 192 -25.25 -24.72 36.57
C LEU A 192 -24.73 -23.96 37.77
#